data_ebc0394ea9f79ecf88df29fbdc427f47
#
_entry.id   ebc0394ea9f79ecf88df29fbdc427f47
#
_cell.length_a   1.000
_cell.length_b   1.000
_cell.length_c   1.000
_cell.angle_alpha   90.00
_cell.angle_beta   90.00
_cell.angle_gamma   90.00
#
_symmetry.space_group_name_H-M   'P 1'
#
loop_
_entity.id
_entity.type
_entity.pdbx_description
1 polymer ?
#
loop_
_entity_poly.entity_id
_entity_poly.type
_entity_poly.pdbx_seq_one_letter_code
_entity_poly.pdbx_strand_id
1 'polypeptide(L)'
;MPEVINEDVTLYCEVDGEGEPVTVVAHGLTNNCRELAALTPMVPGTKVRFDFRGHGRSSAPSTGYRFEDLAGDLDAVATAYGATRAVGTSLGAGAIANLVTRDPDRFERMVWLLPAALDLPFGFKDRFLELAASLDGKTPEEALEAIVSDPERVAQYVQTPWKLEIDKVMWEHEHPDGLARAIREVMEDWPVPDRELLRKVTAPTLLICIEGDDIHPAELGRILHDLLPNSELLMFESEIALFQAIPSLVQRVGAFLTGND
;
A
#
# COMPACT_ATOMS: atom_id res chain seq x y z
N MET A 1 -19.40 -11.36 2.32
CA MET A 1 -17.99 -11.15 1.88
C MET A 1 -17.15 -11.23 3.13
N PRO A 2 -15.93 -11.71 3.08
CA PRO A 2 -15.13 -11.84 4.29
C PRO A 2 -14.78 -10.46 4.85
N GLU A 3 -15.01 -10.29 6.14
CA GLU A 3 -14.70 -9.10 6.91
C GLU A 3 -13.85 -9.51 8.10
N VAL A 4 -12.92 -8.66 8.49
CA VAL A 4 -12.10 -8.80 9.68
C VAL A 4 -12.40 -7.64 10.61
N ILE A 5 -12.56 -7.91 11.89
CA ILE A 5 -12.78 -6.88 12.89
C ILE A 5 -11.48 -6.63 13.63
N ASN A 6 -11.03 -5.38 13.61
CA ASN A 6 -9.94 -4.88 14.44
C ASN A 6 -10.51 -3.81 15.37
N GLU A 7 -10.68 -4.15 16.65
CA GLU A 7 -11.36 -3.31 17.65
C GLU A 7 -12.79 -2.92 17.20
N ASP A 8 -13.02 -1.65 16.88
CA ASP A 8 -14.29 -1.12 16.39
C ASP A 8 -14.32 -0.90 14.85
N VAL A 9 -13.25 -1.33 14.16
CA VAL A 9 -13.09 -1.17 12.71
C VAL A 9 -13.44 -2.47 12.01
N THR A 10 -14.34 -2.41 11.03
CA THR A 10 -14.63 -3.52 10.11
C THR A 10 -13.81 -3.34 8.85
N LEU A 11 -12.93 -4.28 8.56
CA LEU A 11 -12.05 -4.30 7.40
C LEU A 11 -12.62 -5.20 6.32
N TYR A 12 -12.88 -4.64 5.15
CA TYR A 12 -13.31 -5.38 3.98
C TYR A 12 -12.14 -6.15 3.37
N CYS A 13 -12.36 -7.43 3.01
CA CYS A 13 -11.33 -8.28 2.42
C CYS A 13 -11.81 -8.92 1.11
N GLU A 14 -10.87 -9.10 0.18
CA GLU A 14 -11.01 -9.96 -1.00
C GLU A 14 -9.98 -11.09 -0.94
N VAL A 15 -10.41 -12.33 -1.20
CA VAL A 15 -9.55 -13.51 -1.11
C VAL A 15 -9.46 -14.19 -2.46
N ASP A 16 -8.24 -14.43 -2.92
CA ASP A 16 -7.93 -15.14 -4.17
C ASP A 16 -7.00 -16.31 -3.91
N GLY A 17 -7.17 -17.37 -4.69
CA GLY A 17 -6.36 -18.59 -4.57
C GLY A 17 -6.80 -19.47 -3.41
N GLU A 18 -6.02 -20.49 -3.13
CA GLU A 18 -6.29 -21.45 -2.05
C GLU A 18 -4.99 -22.08 -1.52
N GLY A 19 -5.02 -22.54 -0.27
CA GLY A 19 -3.90 -23.21 0.37
C GLY A 19 -2.78 -22.25 0.82
N GLU A 20 -1.71 -22.87 1.28
CA GLU A 20 -0.51 -22.18 1.77
C GLU A 20 0.51 -21.93 0.63
N PRO A 21 1.32 -20.90 0.75
CA PRO A 21 1.36 -19.91 1.82
C PRO A 21 0.24 -18.86 1.68
N VAL A 22 -0.10 -18.19 2.79
CA VAL A 22 -1.02 -17.06 2.77
C VAL A 22 -0.23 -15.75 2.74
N THR A 23 -0.60 -14.87 1.80
CA THR A 23 0.02 -13.54 1.62
C THR A 23 -1.03 -12.45 1.86
N VAL A 24 -0.78 -11.56 2.80
CA VAL A 24 -1.57 -10.33 2.96
C VAL A 24 -1.07 -9.28 1.98
N VAL A 25 -2.00 -8.55 1.35
CA VAL A 25 -1.68 -7.54 0.32
C VAL A 25 -2.30 -6.20 0.72
N ALA A 26 -1.46 -5.19 0.88
CA ALA A 26 -1.80 -3.88 1.44
C ALA A 26 -1.59 -2.76 0.40
N HIS A 27 -2.65 -2.00 0.15
CA HIS A 27 -2.68 -0.93 -0.85
C HIS A 27 -2.03 0.38 -0.38
N GLY A 28 -1.83 1.32 -1.32
CA GLY A 28 -1.36 2.68 -1.07
C GLY A 28 -2.45 3.63 -0.59
N LEU A 29 -2.04 4.78 -0.07
CA LEU A 29 -2.95 5.87 0.30
C LEU A 29 -3.78 6.27 -0.93
N THR A 30 -5.07 6.53 -0.73
CA THR A 30 -6.05 6.88 -1.77
C THR A 30 -6.49 5.76 -2.71
N ASN A 31 -5.94 4.57 -2.58
CA ASN A 31 -6.35 3.39 -3.34
C ASN A 31 -7.21 2.42 -2.49
N ASN A 32 -7.47 1.25 -3.01
CA ASN A 32 -8.22 0.19 -2.34
C ASN A 32 -7.58 -1.19 -2.58
N CYS A 33 -8.16 -2.24 -2.06
CA CYS A 33 -7.63 -3.60 -2.09
C CYS A 33 -7.36 -4.17 -3.49
N ARG A 34 -7.83 -3.53 -4.56
CA ARG A 34 -7.64 -3.97 -5.94
C ARG A 34 -6.34 -3.47 -6.57
N GLU A 35 -5.66 -2.48 -5.96
CA GLU A 35 -4.47 -1.84 -6.52
C GLU A 35 -3.39 -2.83 -6.95
N LEU A 36 -3.06 -3.79 -6.11
CA LEU A 36 -2.01 -4.76 -6.38
C LEU A 36 -2.51 -6.06 -7.01
N ALA A 37 -3.78 -6.12 -7.42
CA ALA A 37 -4.35 -7.32 -8.04
C ALA A 37 -3.60 -7.74 -9.30
N ALA A 38 -3.16 -6.78 -10.12
CA ALA A 38 -2.41 -7.04 -11.35
C ALA A 38 -0.95 -7.48 -11.09
N LEU A 39 -0.38 -7.18 -9.92
CA LEU A 39 0.98 -7.55 -9.56
C LEU A 39 1.08 -8.93 -8.89
N THR A 40 -0.01 -9.41 -8.31
CA THR A 40 -0.03 -10.60 -7.46
C THR A 40 -0.63 -11.88 -8.08
N PRO A 41 -0.91 -11.98 -9.41
CA PRO A 41 -1.55 -13.18 -9.98
C PRO A 41 -0.67 -14.43 -9.89
N MET A 42 0.67 -14.28 -9.88
CA MET A 42 1.63 -15.38 -9.78
C MET A 42 2.10 -15.65 -8.35
N VAL A 43 1.59 -14.92 -7.37
CA VAL A 43 1.84 -15.21 -5.95
C VAL A 43 1.11 -16.51 -5.58
N PRO A 44 1.83 -17.51 -5.09
CA PRO A 44 1.23 -18.83 -4.82
C PRO A 44 0.37 -18.80 -3.54
N GLY A 45 -0.49 -19.81 -3.43
CA GLY A 45 -1.35 -19.98 -2.27
C GLY A 45 -2.48 -18.96 -2.22
N THR A 46 -2.89 -18.60 -1.03
CA THR A 46 -3.97 -17.66 -0.78
C THR A 46 -3.45 -16.22 -0.70
N LYS A 47 -4.11 -15.30 -1.41
CA LYS A 47 -3.86 -13.85 -1.31
C LYS A 47 -5.05 -13.20 -0.65
N VAL A 48 -4.81 -12.44 0.41
CA VAL A 48 -5.83 -11.66 1.11
C VAL A 48 -5.52 -10.20 0.89
N ARG A 49 -6.33 -9.56 0.04
CA ARG A 49 -6.34 -8.12 -0.17
C ARG A 49 -7.38 -7.50 0.73
N PHE A 50 -7.11 -6.37 1.32
CA PHE A 50 -8.06 -5.70 2.21
C PHE A 50 -7.99 -4.19 2.02
N ASP A 51 -9.08 -3.53 2.38
CA ASP A 51 -9.13 -2.07 2.46
C ASP A 51 -8.72 -1.64 3.87
N PHE A 52 -7.75 -0.72 4.00
CA PHE A 52 -7.47 -0.07 5.26
C PHE A 52 -8.68 0.73 5.76
N ARG A 53 -8.76 0.99 7.07
CA ARG A 53 -9.76 1.90 7.64
C ARG A 53 -9.85 3.19 6.85
N GLY A 54 -11.06 3.68 6.61
CA GLY A 54 -11.33 4.88 5.82
C GLY A 54 -11.12 4.76 4.32
N HIS A 55 -10.73 3.59 3.81
CA HIS A 55 -10.54 3.33 2.40
C HIS A 55 -11.56 2.30 1.88
N GLY A 56 -11.79 2.31 0.58
CA GLY A 56 -12.65 1.34 -0.12
C GLY A 56 -13.99 1.14 0.57
N ARG A 57 -14.22 -0.08 1.05
CA ARG A 57 -15.45 -0.53 1.72
C ARG A 57 -15.27 -0.75 3.22
N SER A 58 -14.09 -0.51 3.76
CA SER A 58 -13.83 -0.60 5.19
C SER A 58 -14.47 0.55 5.95
N SER A 59 -14.85 0.30 7.21
CA SER A 59 -15.43 1.35 8.05
C SER A 59 -14.46 2.50 8.29
N ALA A 60 -15.01 3.68 8.61
CA ALA A 60 -14.27 4.92 8.75
C ALA A 60 -14.46 5.52 10.15
N PRO A 61 -13.66 5.12 11.14
CA PRO A 61 -13.72 5.69 12.48
C PRO A 61 -13.45 7.21 12.46
N SER A 62 -13.80 7.90 13.55
CA SER A 62 -13.61 9.35 13.64
C SER A 62 -12.15 9.79 13.82
N THR A 63 -11.26 8.88 14.27
CA THR A 63 -9.83 9.07 14.55
C THR A 63 -9.08 7.75 14.42
N GLY A 64 -7.75 7.78 14.54
CA GLY A 64 -6.94 6.56 14.59
C GLY A 64 -6.53 6.11 13.20
N TYR A 65 -5.86 6.99 12.44
CA TYR A 65 -5.37 6.70 11.10
C TYR A 65 -3.83 6.82 10.99
N ARG A 66 -3.13 6.71 12.12
CA ARG A 66 -1.68 6.70 12.14
C ARG A 66 -1.12 5.38 11.63
N PHE A 67 0.16 5.33 11.31
CA PHE A 67 0.79 4.09 10.84
C PHE A 67 0.69 2.95 11.86
N GLU A 68 0.64 3.25 13.16
CA GLU A 68 0.41 2.23 14.19
C GLU A 68 -0.98 1.60 14.07
N ASP A 69 -2.02 2.39 13.80
CA ASP A 69 -3.40 1.92 13.60
C ASP A 69 -3.52 1.10 12.32
N LEU A 70 -2.89 1.58 11.23
CA LEU A 70 -2.87 0.88 9.93
C LEU A 70 -2.07 -0.44 10.01
N ALA A 71 -0.99 -0.45 10.76
CA ALA A 71 -0.22 -1.67 11.05
C ALA A 71 -1.05 -2.66 11.89
N GLY A 72 -1.90 -2.16 12.80
CA GLY A 72 -2.87 -2.96 13.54
C GLY A 72 -3.93 -3.58 12.62
N ASP A 73 -4.45 -2.84 11.64
CA ASP A 73 -5.39 -3.36 10.63
C ASP A 73 -4.73 -4.48 9.81
N LEU A 74 -3.51 -4.24 9.33
CA LEU A 74 -2.72 -5.23 8.58
C LEU A 74 -2.50 -6.50 9.41
N ASP A 75 -2.11 -6.37 10.68
CA ASP A 75 -1.85 -7.50 11.56
C ASP A 75 -3.12 -8.29 11.89
N ALA A 76 -4.24 -7.61 12.11
CA ALA A 76 -5.54 -8.24 12.32
C ALA A 76 -5.95 -9.11 11.12
N VAL A 77 -5.82 -8.58 9.90
CA VAL A 77 -6.11 -9.34 8.66
C VAL A 77 -5.12 -10.49 8.50
N ALA A 78 -3.82 -10.23 8.66
CA ALA A 78 -2.79 -11.25 8.53
C ALA A 78 -2.99 -12.40 9.55
N THR A 79 -3.38 -12.07 10.78
CA THR A 79 -3.67 -13.05 11.83
C THR A 79 -4.93 -13.85 11.54
N ALA A 80 -6.01 -13.19 11.11
CA ALA A 80 -7.28 -13.85 10.81
C ALA A 80 -7.15 -14.91 9.71
N TYR A 81 -6.24 -14.70 8.76
CA TYR A 81 -6.01 -15.62 7.64
C TYR A 81 -4.75 -16.48 7.76
N GLY A 82 -3.97 -16.31 8.83
CA GLY A 82 -2.70 -17.03 9.01
C GLY A 82 -1.64 -16.59 7.99
N ALA A 83 -1.64 -15.34 7.55
CA ALA A 83 -0.68 -14.85 6.57
C ALA A 83 0.73 -14.78 7.16
N THR A 84 1.67 -15.46 6.49
CA THR A 84 3.10 -15.47 6.81
C THR A 84 3.92 -14.63 5.84
N ARG A 85 3.29 -14.03 4.83
CA ARG A 85 3.94 -13.19 3.81
C ARG A 85 3.16 -11.90 3.60
N ALA A 86 3.86 -10.84 3.24
CA ALA A 86 3.25 -9.54 3.02
C ALA A 86 3.73 -8.88 1.73
N VAL A 87 2.80 -8.24 1.02
CA VAL A 87 3.08 -7.35 -0.11
C VAL A 87 2.41 -6.01 0.19
N GLY A 88 3.15 -4.92 0.09
CA GLY A 88 2.59 -3.59 0.29
C GLY A 88 3.14 -2.56 -0.67
N THR A 89 2.30 -1.59 -1.03
CA THR A 89 2.73 -0.43 -1.82
C THR A 89 2.54 0.85 -1.02
N SER A 90 3.49 1.78 -1.11
CA SER A 90 3.42 3.10 -0.50
C SER A 90 2.99 3.05 0.98
N LEU A 91 1.76 3.50 1.30
CA LEU A 91 1.15 3.39 2.64
C LEU A 91 1.21 1.96 3.19
N GLY A 92 0.84 0.97 2.36
CA GLY A 92 0.85 -0.44 2.74
C GLY A 92 2.26 -0.94 3.09
N ALA A 93 3.27 -0.52 2.34
CA ALA A 93 4.67 -0.82 2.67
C ALA A 93 5.09 -0.13 3.98
N GLY A 94 4.61 1.10 4.23
CA GLY A 94 4.82 1.81 5.49
C GLY A 94 4.15 1.12 6.68
N ALA A 95 2.94 0.61 6.51
CA ALA A 95 2.24 -0.16 7.55
C ALA A 95 2.96 -1.48 7.88
N ILE A 96 3.47 -2.19 6.85
CA ILE A 96 4.32 -3.38 7.05
C ILE A 96 5.60 -3.00 7.80
N ALA A 97 6.28 -1.93 7.38
CA ALA A 97 7.50 -1.44 8.04
C ALA A 97 7.25 -1.10 9.52
N ASN A 98 6.14 -0.39 9.82
CA ASN A 98 5.75 -0.10 11.20
C ASN A 98 5.54 -1.39 12.01
N LEU A 99 4.81 -2.35 11.47
CA LEU A 99 4.54 -3.62 12.15
C LEU A 99 5.82 -4.38 12.47
N VAL A 100 6.72 -4.56 11.48
CA VAL A 100 7.94 -5.36 11.65
C VAL A 100 9.01 -4.67 12.51
N THR A 101 8.93 -3.36 12.75
CA THR A 101 9.79 -2.72 13.76
C THR A 101 9.41 -3.12 15.20
N ARG A 102 8.17 -3.54 15.43
CA ARG A 102 7.65 -4.02 16.71
C ARG A 102 7.69 -5.55 16.84
N ASP A 103 7.47 -6.25 15.74
CA ASP A 103 7.54 -7.71 15.62
C ASP A 103 8.39 -8.10 14.38
N PRO A 104 9.73 -8.15 14.51
CA PRO A 104 10.64 -8.40 13.39
C PRO A 104 10.44 -9.75 12.69
N ASP A 105 9.85 -10.72 13.37
CA ASP A 105 9.63 -12.08 12.88
C ASP A 105 8.20 -12.30 12.36
N ARG A 106 7.39 -11.22 12.24
CA ARG A 106 5.97 -11.32 11.84
C ARG A 106 5.73 -11.97 10.50
N PHE A 107 6.63 -11.74 9.55
CA PHE A 107 6.53 -12.30 8.19
C PHE A 107 7.78 -13.07 7.81
N GLU A 108 7.60 -14.15 7.05
CA GLU A 108 8.68 -14.95 6.49
C GLU A 108 9.34 -14.27 5.28
N ARG A 109 8.56 -13.54 4.46
CA ARG A 109 9.00 -12.81 3.26
C ARG A 109 8.12 -11.61 2.99
N MET A 110 8.71 -10.53 2.46
CA MET A 110 7.98 -9.30 2.19
C MET A 110 8.37 -8.69 0.84
N VAL A 111 7.41 -8.01 0.21
CA VAL A 111 7.65 -7.18 -0.98
C VAL A 111 7.12 -5.76 -0.70
N TRP A 112 8.00 -4.79 -0.80
CA TRP A 112 7.65 -3.37 -0.61
C TRP A 112 7.83 -2.62 -1.91
N LEU A 113 6.72 -2.21 -2.53
CA LEU A 113 6.68 -1.42 -3.75
C LEU A 113 6.53 0.06 -3.37
N LEU A 114 7.42 0.91 -3.89
CA LEU A 114 7.36 2.36 -3.69
C LEU A 114 7.11 2.71 -2.21
N PRO A 115 7.98 2.28 -1.28
CA PRO A 115 7.70 2.41 0.15
C PRO A 115 7.48 3.87 0.55
N ALA A 116 6.53 4.10 1.47
CA ALA A 116 6.30 5.41 2.07
C ALA A 116 7.55 5.91 2.83
N ALA A 117 7.55 7.19 3.18
CA ALA A 117 8.63 7.80 3.95
C ALA A 117 8.91 7.03 5.26
N LEU A 118 10.16 7.03 5.70
CA LEU A 118 10.57 6.41 6.96
C LEU A 118 10.27 7.34 8.15
N ASP A 119 11.26 8.13 8.50
CA ASP A 119 11.27 9.14 9.56
C ASP A 119 11.47 10.56 8.97
N LEU A 120 11.12 10.72 7.70
CA LEU A 120 11.23 11.98 6.96
C LEU A 120 9.83 12.50 6.60
N PRO A 121 9.62 13.81 6.57
CA PRO A 121 8.36 14.38 6.16
C PRO A 121 8.02 14.02 4.69
N PHE A 122 6.74 13.85 4.41
CA PHE A 122 6.27 13.63 3.04
C PHE A 122 6.47 14.87 2.17
N GLY A 123 7.16 14.72 1.04
CA GLY A 123 7.47 15.83 0.14
C GLY A 123 6.23 16.47 -0.52
N PHE A 124 5.12 15.75 -0.60
CA PHE A 124 3.86 16.19 -1.23
C PHE A 124 2.72 16.41 -0.23
N LYS A 125 3.05 16.71 1.03
CA LYS A 125 2.07 16.89 2.09
C LYS A 125 0.97 17.88 1.71
N ASP A 126 1.31 19.06 1.19
CA ASP A 126 0.33 20.10 0.85
C ASP A 126 -0.66 19.63 -0.21
N ARG A 127 -0.19 18.93 -1.25
CA ARG A 127 -1.03 18.37 -2.32
C ARG A 127 -2.01 17.32 -1.76
N PHE A 128 -1.56 16.46 -0.84
CA PHE A 128 -2.43 15.50 -0.18
C PHE A 128 -3.46 16.19 0.74
N LEU A 129 -3.08 17.26 1.43
CA LEU A 129 -4.01 18.03 2.26
C LEU A 129 -5.06 18.78 1.42
N GLU A 130 -4.69 19.30 0.26
CA GLU A 130 -5.64 19.88 -0.72
C GLU A 130 -6.62 18.79 -1.23
N LEU A 131 -6.12 17.61 -1.55
CA LEU A 131 -6.96 16.47 -1.91
C LEU A 131 -7.94 16.12 -0.79
N ALA A 132 -7.46 16.00 0.46
CA ALA A 132 -8.33 15.74 1.59
C ALA A 132 -9.42 16.80 1.76
N ALA A 133 -9.08 18.08 1.58
CA ALA A 133 -10.05 19.16 1.63
C ALA A 133 -11.09 19.08 0.49
N SER A 134 -10.71 18.56 -0.65
CA SER A 134 -11.63 18.35 -1.79
C SER A 134 -12.64 17.23 -1.58
N LEU A 135 -12.41 16.33 -0.62
CA LEU A 135 -13.27 15.20 -0.30
C LEU A 135 -14.29 15.50 0.81
N ASP A 136 -14.06 16.56 1.60
CA ASP A 136 -14.91 16.90 2.74
C ASP A 136 -16.37 17.10 2.35
N GLY A 137 -17.27 16.41 3.03
CA GLY A 137 -18.71 16.53 2.86
C GLY A 137 -19.25 16.02 1.54
N LYS A 138 -18.45 15.32 0.75
CA LYS A 138 -18.89 14.74 -0.52
C LYS A 138 -19.50 13.35 -0.34
N THR A 139 -20.48 13.04 -1.19
CA THR A 139 -20.91 11.65 -1.37
C THR A 139 -19.83 10.86 -2.13
N PRO A 140 -19.85 9.51 -2.10
CA PRO A 140 -18.94 8.67 -2.88
C PRO A 140 -18.91 9.03 -4.37
N GLU A 141 -20.08 9.28 -4.96
CA GLU A 141 -20.21 9.64 -6.38
C GLU A 141 -19.60 11.02 -6.68
N GLU A 142 -19.86 12.00 -5.81
CA GLU A 142 -19.30 13.37 -5.95
C GLU A 142 -17.79 13.38 -5.76
N ALA A 143 -17.26 12.54 -4.86
CA ALA A 143 -15.82 12.40 -4.64
C ALA A 143 -15.15 11.78 -5.86
N LEU A 144 -15.69 10.67 -6.37
CA LEU A 144 -15.18 10.01 -7.58
C LEU A 144 -15.22 10.96 -8.78
N GLU A 145 -16.35 11.65 -9.00
CA GLU A 145 -16.48 12.61 -10.11
C GLU A 145 -15.45 13.73 -9.99
N ALA A 146 -15.21 14.28 -8.79
CA ALA A 146 -14.20 15.32 -8.58
C ALA A 146 -12.78 14.83 -8.95
N ILE A 147 -12.46 13.57 -8.66
CA ILE A 147 -11.16 12.98 -8.98
C ILE A 147 -11.01 12.74 -10.48
N VAL A 148 -11.99 12.10 -11.13
CA VAL A 148 -11.86 11.75 -12.54
C VAL A 148 -12.04 12.93 -13.50
N SER A 149 -12.64 14.03 -13.02
CA SER A 149 -12.78 15.29 -13.76
C SER A 149 -11.66 16.29 -13.50
N ASP A 150 -10.68 15.97 -12.66
CA ASP A 150 -9.51 16.81 -12.43
C ASP A 150 -8.79 17.09 -13.75
N PRO A 151 -8.46 18.36 -14.07
CA PRO A 151 -7.89 18.72 -15.38
C PRO A 151 -6.58 18.00 -15.72
N GLU A 152 -5.70 17.75 -14.73
CA GLU A 152 -4.43 17.06 -14.94
C GLU A 152 -4.68 15.58 -15.27
N ARG A 153 -5.64 14.95 -14.59
CA ARG A 153 -6.05 13.57 -14.87
C ARG A 153 -6.73 13.44 -16.22
N VAL A 154 -7.64 14.35 -16.54
CA VAL A 154 -8.30 14.39 -17.85
C VAL A 154 -7.28 14.51 -18.98
N ALA A 155 -6.24 15.34 -18.83
CA ALA A 155 -5.16 15.42 -19.80
C ALA A 155 -4.40 14.09 -19.97
N GLN A 156 -4.22 13.33 -18.89
CA GLN A 156 -3.63 11.97 -18.93
C GLN A 156 -4.56 10.98 -19.65
N TYR A 157 -5.87 11.03 -19.39
CA TYR A 157 -6.84 10.12 -20.04
C TYR A 157 -6.92 10.31 -21.55
N VAL A 158 -6.65 11.50 -22.05
CA VAL A 158 -6.54 11.74 -23.50
C VAL A 158 -5.40 10.92 -24.13
N GLN A 159 -4.29 10.78 -23.42
CA GLN A 159 -3.12 10.01 -23.88
C GLN A 159 -3.22 8.52 -23.55
N THR A 160 -3.88 8.18 -22.44
CA THR A 160 -4.02 6.83 -21.90
C THR A 160 -5.46 6.56 -21.48
N PRO A 161 -6.41 6.33 -22.43
CA PRO A 161 -7.84 6.22 -22.13
C PRO A 161 -8.22 5.11 -21.15
N TRP A 162 -7.47 4.01 -21.15
CA TRP A 162 -7.68 2.89 -20.22
C TRP A 162 -7.45 3.28 -18.74
N LYS A 163 -6.66 4.34 -18.49
CA LYS A 163 -6.38 4.81 -17.12
C LYS A 163 -7.63 5.32 -16.41
N LEU A 164 -8.59 5.91 -17.14
CA LEU A 164 -9.86 6.33 -16.56
C LEU A 164 -10.63 5.19 -15.91
N GLU A 165 -10.67 4.02 -16.55
CA GLU A 165 -11.39 2.87 -15.98
C GLU A 165 -10.64 2.27 -14.77
N ILE A 166 -9.32 2.33 -14.78
CA ILE A 166 -8.52 1.95 -13.61
C ILE A 166 -8.77 2.94 -12.46
N ASP A 167 -8.67 4.25 -12.72
CA ASP A 167 -8.86 5.27 -11.70
C ASP A 167 -10.27 5.19 -11.10
N LYS A 168 -11.32 4.96 -11.87
CA LYS A 168 -12.67 4.74 -11.35
C LYS A 168 -12.74 3.60 -10.33
N VAL A 169 -12.04 2.50 -10.59
CA VAL A 169 -12.00 1.36 -9.67
C VAL A 169 -11.14 1.66 -8.43
N MET A 170 -10.00 2.32 -8.61
CA MET A 170 -9.06 2.61 -7.53
C MET A 170 -9.59 3.68 -6.56
N TRP A 171 -10.38 4.63 -7.06
CA TRP A 171 -10.96 5.72 -6.27
C TRP A 171 -12.39 5.42 -5.79
N GLU A 172 -12.83 4.18 -5.83
CA GLU A 172 -14.12 3.75 -5.27
C GLU A 172 -14.00 3.65 -3.74
N HIS A 173 -14.52 4.65 -3.01
CA HIS A 173 -14.53 4.72 -1.56
C HIS A 173 -15.95 5.00 -1.03
N GLU A 174 -16.43 4.20 -0.10
CA GLU A 174 -17.74 4.39 0.53
C GLU A 174 -17.78 5.56 1.51
N HIS A 175 -16.61 5.98 2.02
CA HIS A 175 -16.47 6.99 3.05
C HIS A 175 -15.44 8.09 2.67
N PRO A 176 -15.76 9.03 1.76
CA PRO A 176 -14.82 10.10 1.37
C PRO A 176 -14.28 10.92 2.54
N ASP A 177 -15.12 11.23 3.55
CA ASP A 177 -14.68 11.90 4.78
C ASP A 177 -13.71 11.05 5.60
N GLY A 178 -13.84 9.71 5.54
CA GLY A 178 -12.92 8.76 6.15
C GLY A 178 -11.56 8.82 5.49
N LEU A 179 -11.55 8.79 4.16
CA LEU A 179 -10.33 8.93 3.36
C LEU A 179 -9.65 10.30 3.63
N ALA A 180 -10.44 11.38 3.70
CA ALA A 180 -9.91 12.70 4.03
C ALA A 180 -9.23 12.74 5.41
N ARG A 181 -9.80 12.06 6.42
CA ARG A 181 -9.18 11.92 7.75
C ARG A 181 -7.90 11.09 7.68
N ALA A 182 -7.92 9.95 6.97
CA ALA A 182 -6.75 9.11 6.79
C ALA A 182 -5.58 9.90 6.18
N ILE A 183 -5.85 10.66 5.11
CA ILE A 183 -4.84 11.50 4.48
C ILE A 183 -4.24 12.49 5.50
N ARG A 184 -5.07 13.21 6.25
CA ARG A 184 -4.61 14.22 7.21
C ARG A 184 -3.74 13.62 8.31
N GLU A 185 -4.17 12.50 8.91
CA GLU A 185 -3.42 11.88 10.01
C GLU A 185 -2.12 11.23 9.52
N VAL A 186 -2.14 10.55 8.37
CA VAL A 186 -0.94 9.97 7.75
C VAL A 186 0.10 11.04 7.41
N MET A 187 -0.32 12.20 6.89
CA MET A 187 0.60 13.29 6.55
C MET A 187 1.27 13.95 7.77
N GLU A 188 0.82 13.68 8.98
CA GLU A 188 1.41 14.16 10.24
C GLU A 188 2.16 13.06 11.01
N ASP A 189 2.32 11.87 10.40
CA ASP A 189 2.89 10.70 11.05
C ASP A 189 4.05 10.11 10.24
N TRP A 190 4.80 9.17 10.84
CA TRP A 190 5.90 8.45 10.20
C TRP A 190 5.73 6.96 10.36
N PRO A 191 5.92 6.16 9.27
CA PRO A 191 5.81 4.70 9.37
C PRO A 191 6.87 4.11 10.32
N VAL A 192 8.07 4.66 10.36
CA VAL A 192 9.19 4.13 11.16
C VAL A 192 9.87 5.28 11.90
N PRO A 193 9.46 5.56 13.15
CA PRO A 193 10.06 6.64 13.95
C PRO A 193 11.55 6.44 14.28
N ASP A 194 11.99 5.18 14.41
CA ASP A 194 13.40 4.80 14.61
C ASP A 194 13.82 3.78 13.56
N ARG A 195 14.47 4.26 12.49
CA ARG A 195 14.89 3.44 11.36
C ARG A 195 15.89 2.33 11.72
N GLU A 196 16.66 2.48 12.80
CA GLU A 196 17.63 1.47 13.22
C GLU A 196 16.96 0.16 13.69
N LEU A 197 15.68 0.21 14.05
CA LEU A 197 14.90 -0.99 14.38
C LEU A 197 14.77 -1.94 13.18
N LEU A 198 14.79 -1.43 11.94
CA LEU A 198 14.73 -2.26 10.74
C LEU A 198 15.93 -3.21 10.60
N ARG A 199 17.07 -2.93 11.23
CA ARG A 199 18.24 -3.85 11.24
C ARG A 199 17.97 -5.18 11.93
N LYS A 200 16.90 -5.27 12.72
CA LYS A 200 16.48 -6.50 13.39
C LYS A 200 15.60 -7.38 12.48
N VAL A 201 15.09 -6.83 11.39
CA VAL A 201 14.22 -7.53 10.45
C VAL A 201 15.07 -8.40 9.53
N THR A 202 15.08 -9.70 9.79
CA THR A 202 15.90 -10.67 9.03
C THR A 202 15.13 -11.37 7.90
N ALA A 203 13.83 -11.17 7.82
CA ALA A 203 13.00 -11.70 6.75
C ALA A 203 13.46 -11.15 5.38
N PRO A 204 13.66 -12.01 4.37
CA PRO A 204 13.95 -11.56 3.01
C PRO A 204 12.92 -10.55 2.53
N THR A 205 13.40 -9.39 2.06
CA THR A 205 12.55 -8.28 1.63
C THR A 205 12.95 -7.79 0.24
N LEU A 206 12.01 -7.82 -0.71
CA LEU A 206 12.19 -7.26 -2.04
C LEU A 206 11.68 -5.81 -2.05
N LEU A 207 12.59 -4.88 -2.31
CA LEU A 207 12.29 -3.46 -2.46
C LEU A 207 12.17 -3.12 -3.95
N ILE A 208 11.10 -2.46 -4.36
CA ILE A 208 10.86 -2.05 -5.75
C ILE A 208 10.65 -0.55 -5.78
N CYS A 209 11.55 0.18 -6.42
CA CYS A 209 11.57 1.65 -6.44
C CYS A 209 11.76 2.19 -7.86
N ILE A 210 11.50 3.49 -8.05
CA ILE A 210 11.63 4.20 -9.32
C ILE A 210 12.52 5.41 -9.13
N GLU A 211 13.47 5.63 -10.06
CA GLU A 211 14.24 6.87 -10.10
C GLU A 211 13.37 8.05 -10.54
N GLY A 212 13.54 9.17 -9.86
CA GLY A 212 12.80 10.40 -10.19
C GLY A 212 11.33 10.38 -9.79
N ASP A 213 10.92 9.43 -8.94
CA ASP A 213 9.61 9.49 -8.28
C ASP A 213 9.68 10.51 -7.14
N ASP A 214 8.95 11.60 -7.31
CA ASP A 214 8.95 12.68 -6.34
C ASP A 214 8.13 12.34 -5.08
N ILE A 215 7.16 11.44 -5.19
CA ILE A 215 6.30 11.00 -4.05
C ILE A 215 7.05 9.95 -3.22
N HIS A 216 7.76 9.03 -3.89
CA HIS A 216 8.52 7.95 -3.27
C HIS A 216 10.00 8.02 -3.67
N PRO A 217 10.77 8.95 -3.09
CA PRO A 217 12.14 9.18 -3.52
C PRO A 217 12.98 7.90 -3.51
N ALA A 218 13.67 7.62 -4.62
CA ALA A 218 14.52 6.44 -4.78
C ALA A 218 15.57 6.29 -3.66
N GLU A 219 15.96 7.41 -3.05
CA GLU A 219 16.88 7.44 -1.90
C GLU A 219 16.30 6.67 -0.69
N LEU A 220 14.97 6.69 -0.48
CA LEU A 220 14.35 5.88 0.56
C LEU A 220 14.56 4.39 0.32
N GLY A 221 14.46 3.94 -0.92
CA GLY A 221 14.74 2.55 -1.29
C GLY A 221 16.18 2.16 -0.98
N ARG A 222 17.15 3.04 -1.25
CA ARG A 222 18.57 2.82 -0.92
C ARG A 222 18.81 2.75 0.59
N ILE A 223 18.23 3.69 1.34
CA ILE A 223 18.30 3.69 2.81
C ILE A 223 17.69 2.42 3.39
N LEU A 224 16.54 2.00 2.91
CA LEU A 224 15.89 0.76 3.33
C LEU A 224 16.75 -0.47 3.03
N HIS A 225 17.37 -0.51 1.86
CA HIS A 225 18.28 -1.58 1.47
C HIS A 225 19.52 -1.66 2.38
N ASP A 226 20.06 -0.52 2.81
CA ASP A 226 21.17 -0.46 3.76
C ASP A 226 20.79 -0.88 5.18
N LEU A 227 19.52 -0.69 5.56
CA LEU A 227 19.02 -1.01 6.89
C LEU A 227 18.56 -2.48 7.01
N LEU A 228 17.93 -3.02 5.98
CA LEU A 228 17.37 -4.38 5.98
C LEU A 228 18.45 -5.40 5.57
N PRO A 229 18.92 -6.27 6.49
CA PRO A 229 20.10 -7.11 6.25
C PRO A 229 19.94 -8.15 5.14
N ASN A 230 18.71 -8.54 4.82
CA ASN A 230 18.38 -9.54 3.80
C ASN A 230 17.45 -8.95 2.74
N SER A 231 17.74 -7.75 2.26
CA SER A 231 16.92 -7.13 1.22
C SER A 231 17.57 -7.19 -0.15
N GLU A 232 16.73 -7.15 -1.17
CA GLU A 232 17.07 -6.94 -2.56
C GLU A 232 16.41 -5.65 -3.04
N LEU A 233 17.13 -4.85 -3.82
CA LEU A 233 16.63 -3.59 -4.37
C LEU A 233 16.52 -3.69 -5.90
N LEU A 234 15.29 -3.59 -6.42
CA LEU A 234 15.02 -3.39 -7.83
C LEU A 234 14.71 -1.91 -8.06
N MET A 235 15.58 -1.24 -8.82
CA MET A 235 15.44 0.16 -9.18
C MET A 235 15.08 0.29 -10.65
N PHE A 236 13.95 0.90 -10.94
CA PHE A 236 13.51 1.21 -12.32
C PHE A 236 13.89 2.65 -12.67
N GLU A 237 14.31 2.87 -13.92
CA GLU A 237 14.75 4.20 -14.40
C GLU A 237 13.58 5.20 -14.51
N SER A 238 12.34 4.73 -14.59
CA SER A 238 11.14 5.56 -14.70
C SER A 238 9.86 4.74 -14.44
N GLU A 239 8.74 5.40 -14.22
CA GLU A 239 7.41 4.80 -14.16
C GLU A 239 7.08 3.99 -15.43
N ILE A 240 7.47 4.50 -16.60
CA ILE A 240 7.29 3.79 -17.88
C ILE A 240 8.07 2.47 -17.88
N ALA A 241 9.30 2.47 -17.40
CA ALA A 241 10.14 1.27 -17.32
C ALA A 241 9.53 0.24 -16.36
N LEU A 242 8.99 0.66 -15.22
CA LEU A 242 8.24 -0.21 -14.31
C LEU A 242 7.02 -0.82 -15.02
N PHE A 243 6.22 0.00 -15.70
CA PHE A 243 5.02 -0.44 -16.42
C PHE A 243 5.35 -1.49 -17.48
N GLN A 244 6.40 -1.27 -18.27
CA GLN A 244 6.87 -2.23 -19.28
C GLN A 244 7.38 -3.54 -18.65
N ALA A 245 7.90 -3.48 -17.43
CA ALA A 245 8.43 -4.62 -16.70
C ALA A 245 7.35 -5.41 -15.95
N ILE A 246 6.08 -4.97 -15.89
CA ILE A 246 5.02 -5.65 -15.12
C ILE A 246 4.98 -7.16 -15.38
N PRO A 247 5.02 -7.69 -16.63
CA PRO A 247 4.96 -9.12 -16.85
C PRO A 247 6.11 -9.92 -16.19
N SER A 248 7.34 -9.36 -16.21
CA SER A 248 8.50 -9.96 -15.55
C SER A 248 8.48 -9.73 -14.05
N LEU A 249 7.97 -8.58 -13.61
CA LEU A 249 7.85 -8.23 -12.20
C LEU A 249 6.84 -9.13 -11.48
N VAL A 250 5.72 -9.45 -12.12
CA VAL A 250 4.73 -10.41 -11.61
C VAL A 250 5.38 -11.78 -11.36
N GLN A 251 6.20 -12.26 -12.30
CA GLN A 251 6.95 -13.52 -12.13
C GLN A 251 7.98 -13.41 -11.01
N ARG A 252 8.72 -12.30 -10.95
CA ARG A 252 9.74 -12.06 -9.92
C ARG A 252 9.15 -12.00 -8.51
N VAL A 253 8.04 -11.29 -8.33
CA VAL A 253 7.31 -11.21 -7.04
C VAL A 253 6.81 -12.60 -6.63
N GLY A 254 6.22 -13.37 -7.54
CA GLY A 254 5.78 -14.74 -7.28
C GLY A 254 6.94 -15.67 -6.88
N ALA A 255 8.05 -15.65 -7.61
CA ALA A 255 9.25 -16.44 -7.32
C ALA A 255 9.86 -16.04 -5.97
N PHE A 256 10.04 -14.73 -5.73
CA PHE A 256 10.58 -14.22 -4.47
C PHE A 256 9.76 -14.68 -3.26
N LEU A 257 8.43 -14.58 -3.34
CA LEU A 257 7.58 -15.02 -2.24
C LEU A 257 7.54 -16.55 -2.05
N THR A 258 7.97 -17.37 -3.03
CA THR A 258 8.12 -18.83 -2.84
C THR A 258 9.45 -19.22 -2.21
N GLY A 259 10.47 -18.37 -2.27
CA GLY A 259 11.83 -18.73 -1.90
C GLY A 259 12.55 -19.58 -2.97
N ASN A 260 12.10 -19.50 -4.21
CA ASN A 260 12.67 -20.18 -5.38
C ASN A 260 13.45 -19.17 -6.25
N ASP A 261 14.29 -18.35 -5.60
CA ASP A 261 15.11 -17.33 -6.26
C ASP A 261 16.33 -17.94 -6.96
#